data_ec4d138119482e0e277772844347eb52
#
_entry.id   ec4d138119482e0e277772844347eb52
#
_cell.length_a   1.000
_cell.length_b   1.000
_cell.length_c   1.000
_cell.angle_alpha   90.00
_cell.angle_beta   90.00
_cell.angle_gamma   90.00
#
_symmetry.space_group_name_H-M   'P 1'
#
loop_
_entity.id
_entity.type
_entity.pdbx_description
1 polymer ?
#
loop_
_entity_poly.entity_id
_entity_poly.type
_entity_poly.pdbx_seq_one_letter_code
_entity_poly.pdbx_strand_id
1 'polypeptide(L)'
;MIQRAACFSPNSVEKDLAILAAVAERLQCKGHQVEMASEESLTAMGYDIILSMGRLPETLAWLQREQEQGARVVNTPEGISNCARSRLLSIMEHIGTPIPPQEGLDGYWLKRGDAAAQSKEDVVYVQDRESLRQAIVDMAQRGIREYTVSAHVKGDLVKFYGVCGTGFFRYYYPTDDGQTKFDDERWNGSAHHYSFDVQTLQGECERLAEAVGVEVYGGDAIVRNDGSFCLIDFNDWPSFSRCREEAAEAIASLIKIKM
;
A
#
# COMPACT_ATOMS: atom_id res chain seq x y z
N MET A 1 14.87 6.74 -10.75
CA MET A 1 13.67 6.60 -9.90
C MET A 1 12.43 6.82 -10.75
N ILE A 2 11.38 6.04 -10.55
CA ILE A 2 10.21 6.04 -11.43
C ILE A 2 8.97 6.49 -10.67
N GLN A 3 8.33 7.56 -11.13
CA GLN A 3 7.04 8.04 -10.65
C GLN A 3 5.91 7.28 -11.36
N ARG A 4 4.88 6.85 -10.60
CA ARG A 4 3.69 6.22 -11.18
C ARG A 4 2.88 7.18 -12.04
N ALA A 5 2.17 6.65 -13.03
CA ALA A 5 1.26 7.42 -13.88
C ALA A 5 0.11 8.04 -13.09
N ALA A 6 -0.32 9.23 -13.51
CA ALA A 6 -1.38 9.99 -12.86
C ALA A 6 -2.73 9.24 -12.82
N CYS A 7 -2.99 8.34 -13.78
CA CYS A 7 -4.22 7.56 -13.83
C CYS A 7 -4.44 6.65 -12.61
N PHE A 8 -3.37 6.21 -11.92
CA PHE A 8 -3.50 5.41 -10.72
C PHE A 8 -3.80 6.21 -9.46
N SER A 9 -3.37 7.47 -9.39
CA SER A 9 -3.58 8.31 -8.22
C SER A 9 -3.49 9.80 -8.56
N PRO A 10 -4.48 10.36 -9.29
CA PRO A 10 -4.43 11.76 -9.74
C PRO A 10 -4.22 12.76 -8.61
N ASN A 11 -4.84 12.50 -7.45
CA ASN A 11 -4.77 13.37 -6.27
C ASN A 11 -3.48 13.18 -5.44
N SER A 12 -2.60 12.29 -5.85
CA SER A 12 -1.34 11.97 -5.15
C SER A 12 -0.09 12.31 -5.95
N VAL A 13 -0.23 12.78 -7.19
CA VAL A 13 0.91 13.05 -8.11
C VAL A 13 1.97 13.92 -7.45
N GLU A 14 1.58 15.04 -6.85
CA GLU A 14 2.50 15.94 -6.16
C GLU A 14 3.13 15.31 -4.92
N LYS A 15 2.36 14.51 -4.18
CA LYS A 15 2.84 13.82 -2.97
C LYS A 15 3.83 12.70 -3.33
N ASP A 16 3.56 11.97 -4.42
CA ASP A 16 4.43 10.93 -4.94
C ASP A 16 5.74 11.54 -5.46
N LEU A 17 5.67 12.63 -6.21
CA LEU A 17 6.85 13.36 -6.66
C LEU A 17 7.67 13.88 -5.47
N ALA A 18 7.02 14.37 -4.43
CA ALA A 18 7.69 14.93 -3.27
C ALA A 18 8.47 13.88 -2.46
N ILE A 19 7.94 12.65 -2.29
CA ILE A 19 8.72 11.59 -1.63
C ILE A 19 9.88 11.12 -2.51
N LEU A 20 9.68 10.96 -3.82
CA LEU A 20 10.76 10.59 -4.73
C LEU A 20 11.87 11.65 -4.75
N ALA A 21 11.52 12.94 -4.78
CA ALA A 21 12.50 14.04 -4.73
C ALA A 21 13.29 14.03 -3.42
N ALA A 22 12.61 13.82 -2.28
CA ALA A 22 13.28 13.73 -0.98
C ALA A 22 14.24 12.53 -0.89
N VAL A 23 13.90 11.38 -1.48
CA VAL A 23 14.80 10.22 -1.56
C VAL A 23 15.97 10.51 -2.51
N ALA A 24 15.70 11.13 -3.67
CA ALA A 24 16.74 11.48 -4.65
C ALA A 24 17.81 12.41 -4.04
N GLU A 25 17.40 13.43 -3.30
CA GLU A 25 18.31 14.34 -2.61
C GLU A 25 19.25 13.58 -1.66
N ARG A 26 18.72 12.66 -0.85
CA ARG A 26 19.53 11.86 0.09
C ARG A 26 20.49 10.92 -0.62
N LEU A 27 20.08 10.31 -1.71
CA LEU A 27 20.96 9.46 -2.51
C LEU A 27 22.05 10.27 -3.19
N GLN A 28 21.75 11.46 -3.71
CA GLN A 28 22.74 12.37 -4.28
C GLN A 28 23.76 12.83 -3.22
N CYS A 29 23.31 13.17 -2.00
CA CYS A 29 24.20 13.47 -0.88
C CYS A 29 25.13 12.30 -0.51
N LYS A 30 24.70 11.05 -0.76
CA LYS A 30 25.48 9.83 -0.58
C LYS A 30 26.38 9.51 -1.80
N GLY A 31 26.42 10.38 -2.82
CA GLY A 31 27.28 10.25 -4.00
C GLY A 31 26.70 9.44 -5.16
N HIS A 32 25.41 9.07 -5.11
CA HIS A 32 24.76 8.40 -6.24
C HIS A 32 24.37 9.40 -7.33
N GLN A 33 24.49 8.97 -8.59
CA GLN A 33 23.86 9.67 -9.70
C GLN A 33 22.40 9.23 -9.79
N VAL A 34 21.47 10.19 -9.68
CA VAL A 34 20.04 9.91 -9.62
C VAL A 34 19.33 10.55 -10.80
N GLU A 35 18.62 9.73 -11.56
CA GLU A 35 17.70 10.15 -12.63
C GLU A 35 16.27 9.90 -12.18
N MET A 36 15.37 10.83 -12.49
CA MET A 36 13.92 10.71 -12.22
C MET A 36 13.16 10.69 -13.54
N ALA A 37 12.23 9.76 -13.69
CA ALA A 37 11.38 9.62 -14.86
C ALA A 37 9.94 9.31 -14.47
N SER A 38 8.98 9.68 -15.32
CA SER A 38 7.63 9.14 -15.26
C SER A 38 7.61 7.74 -15.90
N GLU A 39 6.79 6.84 -15.39
CA GLU A 39 6.61 5.53 -16.02
C GLU A 39 6.06 5.60 -17.45
N GLU A 40 5.42 6.71 -17.83
CA GLU A 40 4.91 6.98 -19.18
C GLU A 40 6.03 7.35 -20.20
N SER A 41 7.25 7.62 -19.71
CA SER A 41 8.37 8.12 -20.52
C SER A 41 9.67 7.34 -20.32
N LEU A 42 9.59 6.07 -19.95
CA LEU A 42 10.77 5.21 -19.75
C LEU A 42 11.46 4.92 -21.08
N THR A 43 12.71 5.37 -21.23
CA THR A 43 13.50 5.16 -22.45
C THR A 43 14.92 4.64 -22.19
N ALA A 44 15.44 4.81 -20.98
CA ALA A 44 16.81 4.45 -20.64
C ALA A 44 16.90 3.01 -20.10
N MET A 45 18.07 2.41 -20.18
CA MET A 45 18.39 1.05 -19.71
C MET A 45 19.74 1.05 -18.99
N GLY A 46 19.98 0.03 -18.17
CA GLY A 46 21.30 -0.20 -17.58
C GLY A 46 21.56 0.53 -16.28
N TYR A 47 20.57 0.59 -15.39
CA TYR A 47 20.71 1.12 -14.04
C TYR A 47 21.17 0.03 -13.07
N ASP A 48 22.05 0.37 -12.12
CA ASP A 48 22.40 -0.55 -11.02
C ASP A 48 21.23 -0.74 -10.05
N ILE A 49 20.44 0.32 -9.84
CA ILE A 49 19.37 0.36 -8.85
C ILE A 49 18.18 1.15 -9.40
N ILE A 50 16.99 0.57 -9.27
CA ILE A 50 15.75 1.19 -9.70
C ILE A 50 14.79 1.25 -8.49
N LEU A 51 14.39 2.46 -8.12
CA LEU A 51 13.34 2.71 -7.12
C LEU A 51 12.06 3.07 -7.89
N SER A 52 11.03 2.25 -7.80
CA SER A 52 9.86 2.38 -8.66
C SER A 52 8.54 2.44 -7.90
N MET A 53 7.74 3.46 -8.23
CA MET A 53 6.32 3.53 -7.91
C MET A 53 5.45 3.12 -9.11
N GLY A 54 6.05 2.75 -10.24
CA GLY A 54 5.34 2.43 -11.49
C GLY A 54 4.49 1.17 -11.39
N ARG A 55 3.34 1.17 -12.07
CA ARG A 55 2.34 0.08 -12.05
C ARG A 55 1.81 -0.29 -13.42
N LEU A 56 2.17 0.45 -14.48
CA LEU A 56 1.76 0.09 -15.84
C LEU A 56 2.32 -1.28 -16.22
N PRO A 57 1.57 -2.12 -16.94
CA PRO A 57 2.05 -3.44 -17.37
C PRO A 57 3.39 -3.37 -18.11
N GLU A 58 3.58 -2.36 -18.97
CA GLU A 58 4.82 -2.13 -19.72
C GLU A 58 5.97 -1.80 -18.76
N THR A 59 5.71 -1.01 -17.74
CA THR A 59 6.68 -0.65 -16.68
C THR A 59 7.09 -1.89 -15.91
N LEU A 60 6.12 -2.70 -15.47
CA LEU A 60 6.42 -3.95 -14.74
C LEU A 60 7.23 -4.92 -15.59
N ALA A 61 6.90 -5.07 -16.87
CA ALA A 61 7.66 -5.88 -17.79
C ALA A 61 9.09 -5.34 -18.06
N TRP A 62 9.26 -4.02 -18.06
CA TRP A 62 10.56 -3.38 -18.16
C TRP A 62 11.38 -3.60 -16.87
N LEU A 63 10.80 -3.38 -15.70
CA LEU A 63 11.45 -3.62 -14.40
C LEU A 63 11.91 -5.08 -14.26
N GLN A 64 11.10 -6.03 -14.74
CA GLN A 64 11.45 -7.44 -14.73
C GLN A 64 12.72 -7.70 -15.57
N ARG A 65 12.81 -7.13 -16.77
CA ARG A 65 14.01 -7.27 -17.63
C ARG A 65 15.26 -6.65 -17.01
N GLU A 66 15.13 -5.46 -16.40
CA GLU A 66 16.25 -4.81 -15.71
C GLU A 66 16.73 -5.65 -14.51
N GLN A 67 15.80 -6.24 -13.76
CA GLN A 67 16.12 -7.14 -12.65
C GLN A 67 16.84 -8.41 -13.14
N GLU A 68 16.41 -9.01 -14.23
CA GLU A 68 17.07 -10.16 -14.87
C GLU A 68 18.48 -9.82 -15.39
N GLN A 69 18.73 -8.57 -15.74
CA GLN A 69 20.04 -8.05 -16.13
C GLN A 69 20.94 -7.68 -14.92
N GLY A 70 20.42 -7.80 -13.70
CA GLY A 70 21.17 -7.61 -12.48
C GLY A 70 20.92 -6.29 -11.75
N ALA A 71 19.99 -5.46 -12.22
CA ALA A 71 19.57 -4.27 -11.48
C ALA A 71 18.83 -4.65 -10.19
N ARG A 72 19.09 -3.92 -9.08
CA ARG A 72 18.28 -4.02 -7.88
C ARG A 72 17.00 -3.17 -8.04
N VAL A 73 15.85 -3.80 -8.01
CA VAL A 73 14.55 -3.12 -8.13
C VAL A 73 13.82 -3.08 -6.78
N VAL A 74 13.41 -1.90 -6.35
CA VAL A 74 12.63 -1.64 -5.12
C VAL A 74 11.38 -0.81 -5.47
N ASN A 75 10.16 -1.25 -5.26
CA ASN A 75 9.73 -2.60 -4.95
C ASN A 75 9.84 -3.49 -6.20
N THR A 76 9.92 -4.80 -6.01
CA THR A 76 10.03 -5.72 -7.15
C THR A 76 8.76 -5.72 -8.00
N PRO A 77 8.83 -5.98 -9.31
CA PRO A 77 7.64 -6.04 -10.18
C PRO A 77 6.66 -7.13 -9.74
N GLU A 78 7.15 -8.25 -9.22
CA GLU A 78 6.33 -9.30 -8.62
C GLU A 78 5.63 -8.79 -7.36
N GLY A 79 6.35 -8.12 -6.44
CA GLY A 79 5.79 -7.54 -5.22
C GLY A 79 4.71 -6.51 -5.51
N ILE A 80 4.92 -5.63 -6.49
CA ILE A 80 3.90 -4.67 -6.93
C ILE A 80 2.65 -5.42 -7.44
N SER A 81 2.83 -6.46 -8.24
CA SER A 81 1.73 -7.29 -8.76
C SER A 81 0.98 -8.04 -7.65
N ASN A 82 1.69 -8.49 -6.61
CA ASN A 82 1.13 -9.16 -5.45
C ASN A 82 0.31 -8.23 -4.54
N CYS A 83 0.48 -6.91 -4.65
CA CYS A 83 -0.35 -5.92 -3.98
C CYS A 83 -1.76 -5.77 -4.62
N ALA A 84 -2.05 -6.44 -5.76
CA ALA A 84 -3.42 -6.55 -6.25
C ALA A 84 -4.29 -7.26 -5.21
N ARG A 85 -5.45 -6.67 -4.86
CA ARG A 85 -6.22 -7.02 -3.66
C ARG A 85 -6.56 -8.50 -3.53
N SER A 86 -6.96 -9.17 -4.62
CA SER A 86 -7.28 -10.61 -4.59
C SER A 86 -6.05 -11.46 -4.29
N ARG A 87 -4.89 -11.12 -4.88
CA ARG A 87 -3.62 -11.82 -4.63
C ARG A 87 -3.13 -11.56 -3.22
N LEU A 88 -3.16 -10.29 -2.81
CA LEU A 88 -2.78 -9.88 -1.47
C LEU A 88 -3.57 -10.63 -0.40
N LEU A 89 -4.90 -10.73 -0.54
CA LEU A 89 -5.74 -11.47 0.39
C LEU A 89 -5.31 -12.95 0.48
N SER A 90 -5.04 -13.59 -0.66
CA SER A 90 -4.58 -14.98 -0.68
C SER A 90 -3.23 -15.15 0.03
N ILE A 91 -2.31 -14.19 -0.13
CA ILE A 91 -1.03 -14.20 0.59
C ILE A 91 -1.26 -14.02 2.09
N MET A 92 -2.08 -13.05 2.51
CA MET A 92 -2.41 -12.78 3.91
C MET A 92 -3.02 -14.02 4.58
N GLU A 93 -3.96 -14.69 3.92
CA GLU A 93 -4.57 -15.94 4.41
C GLU A 93 -3.53 -17.05 4.53
N HIS A 94 -2.68 -17.22 3.52
CA HIS A 94 -1.66 -18.28 3.51
C HIS A 94 -0.65 -18.14 4.65
N ILE A 95 -0.20 -16.93 4.94
CA ILE A 95 0.77 -16.69 6.02
C ILE A 95 0.10 -16.45 7.38
N GLY A 96 -1.25 -16.44 7.46
CA GLY A 96 -1.99 -16.25 8.70
C GLY A 96 -1.91 -14.82 9.25
N THR A 97 -1.83 -13.81 8.39
CA THR A 97 -1.94 -12.39 8.80
C THR A 97 -3.30 -12.15 9.46
N PRO A 98 -3.37 -11.41 10.57
CA PRO A 98 -4.66 -10.99 11.14
C PRO A 98 -5.44 -10.13 10.14
N ILE A 99 -6.53 -10.67 9.60
CA ILE A 99 -7.44 -9.98 8.67
C ILE A 99 -8.87 -9.99 9.22
N PRO A 100 -9.76 -9.09 8.73
CA PRO A 100 -11.18 -9.16 9.07
C PRO A 100 -11.77 -10.51 8.69
N PRO A 101 -12.71 -11.06 9.48
CA PRO A 101 -13.41 -12.28 9.10
C PRO A 101 -14.28 -12.05 7.85
N GLN A 102 -14.64 -13.11 7.15
CA GLN A 102 -15.56 -13.02 6.00
C GLN A 102 -17.00 -12.77 6.43
N GLU A 103 -17.35 -13.14 7.67
CA GLU A 103 -18.69 -13.06 8.23
C GLU A 103 -18.71 -12.20 9.49
N GLY A 104 -19.75 -11.37 9.64
CA GLY A 104 -19.94 -10.49 10.78
C GLY A 104 -21.37 -9.98 10.91
N LEU A 105 -21.63 -9.25 11.99
CA LEU A 105 -22.95 -8.71 12.32
C LEU A 105 -23.05 -7.20 12.03
N ASP A 106 -21.95 -6.53 11.80
CA ASP A 106 -21.88 -5.07 11.66
C ASP A 106 -21.73 -4.61 10.21
N GLY A 107 -22.14 -5.45 9.25
CA GLY A 107 -22.07 -5.16 7.81
C GLY A 107 -20.81 -5.70 7.14
N TYR A 108 -20.65 -5.35 5.85
CA TYR A 108 -19.64 -5.91 4.98
C TYR A 108 -18.99 -4.84 4.13
N TRP A 109 -17.73 -5.06 3.80
CA TRP A 109 -16.99 -4.32 2.78
C TRP A 109 -16.85 -5.19 1.54
N LEU A 110 -17.34 -4.69 0.42
CA LEU A 110 -17.10 -5.24 -0.92
C LEU A 110 -16.04 -4.36 -1.60
N LYS A 111 -14.93 -4.95 -2.02
CA LYS A 111 -13.83 -4.21 -2.64
C LYS A 111 -13.44 -4.85 -3.96
N ARG A 112 -13.21 -4.05 -5.01
CA ARG A 112 -12.64 -4.49 -6.29
C ARG A 112 -11.33 -5.24 -6.06
N GLY A 113 -11.13 -6.40 -6.70
CA GLY A 113 -10.01 -7.31 -6.46
C GLY A 113 -8.89 -7.24 -7.48
N ASP A 114 -9.23 -6.98 -8.75
CA ASP A 114 -8.31 -7.05 -9.91
C ASP A 114 -7.39 -5.82 -10.06
N ALA A 115 -7.78 -4.69 -9.50
CA ALA A 115 -7.03 -3.43 -9.59
C ALA A 115 -7.22 -2.56 -8.34
N ALA A 116 -6.41 -1.51 -8.23
CA ALA A 116 -6.66 -0.45 -7.25
C ALA A 116 -8.02 0.23 -7.53
N ALA A 117 -8.69 0.71 -6.48
CA ALA A 117 -9.96 1.42 -6.60
C ALA A 117 -9.81 2.65 -7.52
N GLN A 118 -10.62 2.70 -8.57
CA GLN A 118 -10.66 3.79 -9.55
C GLN A 118 -11.80 4.76 -9.28
N SER A 119 -12.81 4.31 -8.54
CA SER A 119 -13.97 5.10 -8.15
C SER A 119 -14.41 4.74 -6.73
N LYS A 120 -15.33 5.53 -6.16
CA LYS A 120 -15.90 5.25 -4.83
C LYS A 120 -16.70 3.93 -4.82
N GLU A 121 -17.30 3.57 -5.95
CA GLU A 121 -18.07 2.36 -6.11
C GLU A 121 -17.21 1.08 -6.17
N ASP A 122 -15.89 1.21 -6.19
CA ASP A 122 -14.95 0.08 -6.14
C ASP A 122 -14.65 -0.39 -4.71
N VAL A 123 -15.09 0.40 -3.71
CA VAL A 123 -15.03 0.06 -2.28
C VAL A 123 -16.37 0.45 -1.66
N VAL A 124 -17.20 -0.53 -1.35
CA VAL A 124 -18.59 -0.31 -0.91
C VAL A 124 -18.82 -0.95 0.45
N TYR A 125 -19.34 -0.18 1.40
CA TYR A 125 -19.91 -0.70 2.62
C TYR A 125 -21.38 -1.01 2.45
N VAL A 126 -21.83 -2.17 2.96
CA VAL A 126 -23.21 -2.59 2.99
C VAL A 126 -23.59 -3.16 4.36
N GLN A 127 -24.84 -2.96 4.78
CA GLN A 127 -25.28 -3.28 6.14
C GLN A 127 -25.56 -4.77 6.36
N ASP A 128 -25.94 -5.49 5.30
CA ASP A 128 -26.40 -6.87 5.38
C ASP A 128 -26.06 -7.69 4.13
N ARG A 129 -26.35 -8.98 4.20
CA ARG A 129 -26.06 -9.93 3.10
C ARG A 129 -26.90 -9.70 1.86
N GLU A 130 -28.13 -9.17 1.98
CA GLU A 130 -28.99 -8.89 0.82
C GLU A 130 -28.42 -7.72 0.03
N SER A 131 -28.07 -6.64 0.72
CA SER A 131 -27.37 -5.48 0.13
C SER A 131 -26.01 -5.88 -0.47
N LEU A 132 -25.28 -6.83 0.17
CA LEU A 132 -24.04 -7.35 -0.38
C LEU A 132 -24.26 -8.08 -1.71
N ARG A 133 -25.30 -8.93 -1.82
CA ARG A 133 -25.61 -9.61 -3.08
C ARG A 133 -25.91 -8.61 -4.20
N GLN A 134 -26.69 -7.56 -3.89
CA GLN A 134 -27.00 -6.52 -4.85
C GLN A 134 -25.73 -5.76 -5.28
N ALA A 135 -24.87 -5.37 -4.35
CA ALA A 135 -23.61 -4.70 -4.66
C ALA A 135 -22.66 -5.55 -5.53
N ILE A 136 -22.64 -6.87 -5.33
CA ILE A 136 -21.88 -7.80 -6.18
C ILE A 136 -22.45 -7.81 -7.61
N VAL A 137 -23.77 -7.82 -7.77
CA VAL A 137 -24.43 -7.75 -9.09
C VAL A 137 -24.08 -6.43 -9.78
N ASP A 138 -24.15 -5.31 -9.07
CA ASP A 138 -23.85 -3.99 -9.62
C ASP A 138 -22.35 -3.89 -10.05
N MET A 139 -21.45 -4.47 -9.26
CA MET A 139 -20.02 -4.54 -9.60
C MET A 139 -19.81 -5.40 -10.86
N ALA A 140 -20.51 -6.54 -10.98
CA ALA A 140 -20.45 -7.39 -12.17
C ALA A 140 -21.00 -6.71 -13.43
N GLN A 141 -22.06 -5.88 -13.30
CA GLN A 141 -22.60 -5.08 -14.43
C GLN A 141 -21.59 -4.04 -14.93
N ARG A 142 -20.72 -3.54 -14.05
CA ARG A 142 -19.58 -2.66 -14.40
C ARG A 142 -18.40 -3.43 -15.02
N GLY A 143 -18.51 -4.76 -15.21
CA GLY A 143 -17.48 -5.62 -15.77
C GLY A 143 -16.42 -6.08 -14.75
N ILE A 144 -16.57 -5.76 -13.47
CA ILE A 144 -15.65 -6.16 -12.41
C ILE A 144 -16.09 -7.55 -11.90
N ARG A 145 -15.26 -8.57 -12.14
CA ARG A 145 -15.54 -9.96 -11.76
C ARG A 145 -14.74 -10.46 -10.59
N GLU A 146 -13.60 -9.80 -10.31
CA GLU A 146 -12.76 -10.10 -9.16
C GLU A 146 -13.04 -9.08 -8.05
N TYR A 147 -13.40 -9.59 -6.88
CA TYR A 147 -13.70 -8.79 -5.70
C TYR A 147 -13.31 -9.55 -4.43
N THR A 148 -13.16 -8.80 -3.34
CA THR A 148 -12.99 -9.35 -2.00
C THR A 148 -14.13 -8.88 -1.12
N VAL A 149 -14.54 -9.75 -0.17
CA VAL A 149 -15.54 -9.45 0.85
C VAL A 149 -14.92 -9.64 2.21
N SER A 150 -15.17 -8.70 3.11
CA SER A 150 -14.83 -8.85 4.52
C SER A 150 -15.91 -8.25 5.39
N ALA A 151 -16.09 -8.79 6.59
CA ALA A 151 -16.97 -8.17 7.58
C ALA A 151 -16.41 -6.81 8.01
N HIS A 152 -17.29 -5.89 8.34
CA HIS A 152 -16.89 -4.66 9.02
C HIS A 152 -16.41 -4.98 10.45
N VAL A 153 -15.25 -4.46 10.79
CA VAL A 153 -14.65 -4.58 12.12
C VAL A 153 -14.68 -3.22 12.79
N LYS A 154 -15.30 -3.14 13.96
CA LYS A 154 -15.32 -1.93 14.81
C LYS A 154 -13.99 -1.77 15.52
N GLY A 155 -13.49 -0.54 15.55
CA GLY A 155 -12.24 -0.19 16.22
C GLY A 155 -11.65 1.10 15.66
N ASP A 156 -10.47 1.44 16.12
CA ASP A 156 -9.74 2.59 15.63
C ASP A 156 -9.07 2.27 14.30
N LEU A 157 -9.34 3.08 13.28
CA LEU A 157 -8.59 3.02 12.03
C LEU A 157 -7.20 3.61 12.24
N VAL A 158 -6.18 2.83 11.89
CA VAL A 158 -4.77 3.20 11.96
C VAL A 158 -4.15 3.07 10.57
N LYS A 159 -3.58 4.15 10.05
CA LYS A 159 -2.72 4.12 8.86
C LYS A 159 -1.29 3.87 9.28
N PHE A 160 -0.61 2.94 8.61
CA PHE A 160 0.79 2.64 8.88
C PHE A 160 1.66 2.79 7.64
N TYR A 161 2.94 3.03 7.88
CA TYR A 161 3.99 3.15 6.86
C TYR A 161 5.26 2.47 7.36
N GLY A 162 5.93 1.73 6.48
CA GLY A 162 7.16 1.03 6.83
C GLY A 162 8.14 0.91 5.67
N VAL A 163 9.40 0.66 6.04
CA VAL A 163 10.49 0.31 5.12
C VAL A 163 11.24 -0.86 5.73
N CYS A 164 11.14 -2.03 5.10
CA CYS A 164 11.68 -3.28 5.60
C CYS A 164 13.18 -3.19 5.97
N GLY A 165 13.54 -3.79 7.09
CA GLY A 165 14.93 -3.93 7.51
C GLY A 165 15.64 -2.64 7.94
N THR A 166 14.93 -1.51 8.02
CA THR A 166 15.48 -0.21 8.43
C THR A 166 15.07 0.20 9.84
N GLY A 167 14.11 -0.49 10.43
CA GLY A 167 13.48 -0.10 11.69
C GLY A 167 12.50 1.07 11.58
N PHE A 168 12.32 1.61 10.36
CA PHE A 168 11.34 2.66 10.14
C PHE A 168 9.93 2.08 10.09
N PHE A 169 9.11 2.46 11.07
CA PHE A 169 7.68 2.20 11.11
C PHE A 169 6.98 3.39 11.76
N ARG A 170 5.89 3.88 11.15
CA ARG A 170 5.07 4.98 11.67
C ARG A 170 3.60 4.63 11.49
N TYR A 171 2.78 5.05 12.46
CA TYR A 171 1.33 4.92 12.36
C TYR A 171 0.63 6.21 12.77
N TYR A 172 -0.58 6.39 12.28
CA TYR A 172 -1.39 7.61 12.47
C TYR A 172 -2.86 7.25 12.52
N TYR A 173 -3.60 8.02 13.28
CA TYR A 173 -5.06 7.98 13.29
C TYR A 173 -5.57 9.03 12.28
N PRO A 174 -6.23 8.65 11.16
CA PRO A 174 -6.68 9.60 10.14
C PRO A 174 -7.68 10.62 10.67
N THR A 175 -8.46 10.24 11.68
CA THR A 175 -9.50 11.07 12.27
C THR A 175 -8.98 12.21 13.15
N ASP A 176 -7.72 12.16 13.60
CA ASP A 176 -7.16 13.17 14.52
C ASP A 176 -6.92 14.51 13.83
N ASP A 177 -6.60 14.51 12.54
CA ASP A 177 -6.30 15.72 11.78
C ASP A 177 -7.30 16.03 10.66
N GLY A 178 -8.38 15.24 10.55
CA GLY A 178 -9.43 15.43 9.56
C GLY A 178 -8.99 15.15 8.11
N GLN A 179 -7.81 14.61 7.89
CA GLN A 179 -7.30 14.26 6.56
C GLN A 179 -7.81 12.88 6.14
N THR A 180 -9.05 12.81 5.68
CA THR A 180 -9.66 11.60 5.12
C THR A 180 -9.55 11.63 3.59
N LYS A 181 -9.25 10.48 2.96
CA LYS A 181 -9.09 10.39 1.51
C LYS A 181 -10.43 10.17 0.79
N PHE A 182 -11.36 9.39 1.38
CA PHE A 182 -12.58 8.92 0.74
C PHE A 182 -13.85 8.97 1.60
N ASP A 183 -13.86 9.64 2.74
CA ASP A 183 -14.94 9.62 3.74
C ASP A 183 -15.26 8.24 4.38
N ASP A 184 -14.78 7.15 3.81
CA ASP A 184 -15.02 5.78 4.31
C ASP A 184 -14.38 5.55 5.68
N GLU A 185 -13.37 6.33 6.02
CA GLU A 185 -12.70 6.34 7.31
C GLU A 185 -13.65 6.75 8.46
N ARG A 186 -14.79 7.37 8.14
CA ARG A 186 -15.81 7.79 9.13
C ARG A 186 -16.65 6.64 9.67
N TRP A 187 -16.68 5.48 9.02
CA TRP A 187 -17.48 4.34 9.49
C TRP A 187 -17.04 3.80 10.84
N ASN A 188 -15.79 3.99 11.22
CA ASN A 188 -15.31 3.67 12.57
C ASN A 188 -15.38 4.84 13.56
N GLY A 189 -15.79 6.03 13.11
CA GLY A 189 -15.91 7.23 13.95
C GLY A 189 -14.56 7.84 14.32
N SER A 190 -14.57 8.67 15.36
CA SER A 190 -13.34 9.24 15.93
C SER A 190 -12.53 8.17 16.64
N ALA A 191 -11.22 8.24 16.57
CA ALA A 191 -10.35 7.31 17.27
C ALA A 191 -10.49 7.41 18.78
N HIS A 192 -10.56 6.27 19.45
CA HIS A 192 -10.57 6.14 20.92
C HIS A 192 -9.16 5.99 21.47
N HIS A 193 -8.17 5.82 20.61
CA HIS A 193 -6.75 5.56 20.94
C HIS A 193 -6.60 4.30 21.82
N TYR A 194 -7.25 3.21 21.40
CA TYR A 194 -7.09 1.94 22.08
C TYR A 194 -5.63 1.53 22.15
N SER A 195 -5.19 1.07 23.31
CA SER A 195 -3.82 0.60 23.51
C SER A 195 -3.61 -0.70 22.77
N PHE A 196 -2.49 -0.81 22.03
CA PHE A 196 -2.07 -2.01 21.32
C PHE A 196 -0.55 -2.13 21.27
N ASP A 197 -0.04 -3.30 20.95
CA ASP A 197 1.39 -3.52 20.79
C ASP A 197 1.85 -3.12 19.37
N VAL A 198 2.49 -1.97 19.28
CA VAL A 198 3.02 -1.42 18.03
C VAL A 198 4.12 -2.32 17.43
N GLN A 199 4.93 -2.98 18.26
CA GLN A 199 5.98 -3.86 17.79
C GLN A 199 5.41 -5.12 17.14
N THR A 200 4.32 -5.65 17.70
CA THR A 200 3.58 -6.77 17.09
C THR A 200 2.97 -6.35 15.76
N LEU A 201 2.34 -5.17 15.67
CA LEU A 201 1.81 -4.66 14.39
C LEU A 201 2.93 -4.49 13.36
N GLN A 202 4.05 -3.87 13.72
CA GLN A 202 5.21 -3.71 12.85
C GLN A 202 5.72 -5.06 12.35
N GLY A 203 5.89 -6.04 13.25
CA GLY A 203 6.36 -7.38 12.90
C GLY A 203 5.44 -8.11 11.91
N GLU A 204 4.12 -7.99 12.09
CA GLU A 204 3.14 -8.52 11.15
C GLU A 204 3.20 -7.83 9.78
N CYS A 205 3.37 -6.50 9.75
CA CYS A 205 3.52 -5.75 8.50
C CYS A 205 4.83 -6.11 7.78
N GLU A 206 5.95 -6.27 8.48
CA GLU A 206 7.23 -6.69 7.89
C GLU A 206 7.15 -8.11 7.34
N ARG A 207 6.56 -9.05 8.08
CA ARG A 207 6.33 -10.43 7.63
C ARG A 207 5.46 -10.49 6.37
N LEU A 208 4.41 -9.65 6.31
CA LEU A 208 3.58 -9.53 5.12
C LEU A 208 4.34 -8.91 3.95
N ALA A 209 5.12 -7.85 4.19
CA ALA A 209 5.93 -7.18 3.18
C ALA A 209 6.94 -8.15 2.54
N GLU A 210 7.60 -8.99 3.34
CA GLU A 210 8.49 -10.06 2.85
C GLU A 210 7.74 -11.07 1.98
N ALA A 211 6.57 -11.54 2.43
CA ALA A 211 5.78 -12.52 1.69
C ALA A 211 5.22 -11.96 0.37
N VAL A 212 4.88 -10.68 0.35
CA VAL A 212 4.43 -9.96 -0.85
C VAL A 212 5.60 -9.67 -1.80
N GLY A 213 6.79 -9.44 -1.27
CA GLY A 213 7.99 -9.06 -2.03
C GLY A 213 8.17 -7.56 -2.21
N VAL A 214 7.76 -6.77 -1.20
CA VAL A 214 7.94 -5.31 -1.18
C VAL A 214 8.79 -4.88 0.01
N GLU A 215 9.62 -3.86 -0.18
CA GLU A 215 10.46 -3.29 0.90
C GLU A 215 9.88 -1.97 1.41
N VAL A 216 9.19 -1.22 0.55
CA VAL A 216 8.58 0.09 0.84
C VAL A 216 7.06 -0.07 0.80
N TYR A 217 6.40 0.06 1.95
CA TYR A 217 5.01 -0.30 2.09
C TYR A 217 4.23 0.66 2.99
N GLY A 218 2.92 0.56 2.93
CA GLY A 218 1.98 1.16 3.86
C GLY A 218 0.63 0.47 3.79
N GLY A 219 -0.28 0.85 4.67
CA GLY A 219 -1.59 0.23 4.71
C GLY A 219 -2.45 0.76 5.82
N ASP A 220 -3.54 0.04 6.06
CA ASP A 220 -4.55 0.36 7.05
C ASP A 220 -4.81 -0.86 7.96
N ALA A 221 -4.97 -0.61 9.25
CA ALA A 221 -5.35 -1.59 10.25
C ALA A 221 -6.52 -1.09 11.09
N ILE A 222 -7.30 -2.01 11.64
CA ILE A 222 -8.29 -1.71 12.69
C ILE A 222 -7.77 -2.25 14.01
N VAL A 223 -7.65 -1.38 15.00
CA VAL A 223 -7.30 -1.71 16.38
C VAL A 223 -8.57 -1.76 17.24
N ARG A 224 -8.81 -2.91 17.88
CA ARG A 224 -9.98 -3.11 18.73
C ARG A 224 -9.73 -2.66 20.17
N ASN A 225 -10.80 -2.56 20.94
CA ASN A 225 -10.76 -2.18 22.36
C ASN A 225 -10.00 -3.15 23.28
N ASP A 226 -9.77 -4.38 22.84
CA ASP A 226 -8.97 -5.40 23.54
C ASP A 226 -7.49 -5.37 23.17
N GLY A 227 -7.06 -4.42 22.32
CA GLY A 227 -5.71 -4.29 21.84
C GLY A 227 -5.36 -5.21 20.65
N SER A 228 -6.26 -6.10 20.24
CA SER A 228 -6.09 -6.88 19.02
C SER A 228 -6.26 -6.01 17.79
N PHE A 229 -5.66 -6.42 16.67
CA PHE A 229 -5.80 -5.69 15.40
C PHE A 229 -6.00 -6.63 14.20
N CYS A 230 -6.45 -6.09 13.10
CA CYS A 230 -6.45 -6.74 11.80
C CYS A 230 -6.06 -5.76 10.69
N LEU A 231 -5.33 -6.26 9.68
CA LEU A 231 -4.94 -5.50 8.50
C LEU A 231 -6.10 -5.51 7.50
N ILE A 232 -6.51 -4.33 7.04
CA ILE A 232 -7.65 -4.16 6.11
C ILE A 232 -7.22 -3.68 4.73
N ASP A 233 -6.00 -3.16 4.62
CA ASP A 233 -5.35 -2.78 3.36
C ASP A 233 -3.83 -2.81 3.50
N PHE A 234 -3.13 -3.10 2.39
CA PHE A 234 -1.68 -3.09 2.32
C PHE A 234 -1.26 -2.73 0.90
N ASN A 235 -0.36 -1.77 0.77
CA ASN A 235 -0.01 -1.18 -0.51
C ASN A 235 1.50 -1.06 -0.67
N ASP A 236 1.97 -1.23 -1.89
CA ASP A 236 3.30 -0.84 -2.31
C ASP A 236 3.44 0.70 -2.32
N TRP A 237 4.58 1.17 -1.97
CA TRP A 237 5.07 2.55 -2.05
C TRP A 237 4.02 3.65 -1.83
N PRO A 238 3.63 3.95 -0.58
CA PRO A 238 2.75 5.08 -0.26
C PRO A 238 3.48 6.42 -0.42
N SER A 239 2.74 7.52 -0.40
CA SER A 239 3.31 8.87 -0.53
C SER A 239 4.04 9.40 0.71
N PHE A 240 3.92 8.73 1.86
CA PHE A 240 4.53 9.12 3.14
C PHE A 240 4.27 10.59 3.55
N SER A 241 3.14 11.17 3.17
CA SER A 241 2.89 12.61 3.31
C SER A 241 3.02 13.16 4.74
N ARG A 242 2.87 12.29 5.75
CA ARG A 242 2.96 12.64 7.18
C ARG A 242 4.35 12.45 7.79
N CYS A 243 5.22 11.66 7.14
CA CYS A 243 6.54 11.28 7.65
C CYS A 243 7.60 11.25 6.54
N ARG A 244 7.47 12.14 5.54
CA ARG A 244 8.27 12.12 4.32
C ARG A 244 9.77 12.11 4.56
N GLU A 245 10.24 12.98 5.43
CA GLU A 245 11.69 13.14 5.67
C GLU A 245 12.30 11.87 6.29
N GLU A 246 11.63 11.30 7.29
CA GLU A 246 12.07 10.06 7.93
C GLU A 246 11.98 8.87 6.97
N ALA A 247 10.89 8.78 6.21
CA ALA A 247 10.70 7.74 5.21
C ALA A 247 11.76 7.83 4.09
N ALA A 248 12.06 9.04 3.62
CA ALA A 248 13.09 9.24 2.61
C ALA A 248 14.48 8.81 3.08
N GLU A 249 14.83 9.07 4.35
CA GLU A 249 16.09 8.57 4.93
C GLU A 249 16.11 7.06 5.03
N ALA A 250 15.00 6.44 5.49
CA ALA A 250 14.87 5.00 5.57
C ALA A 250 15.00 4.34 4.19
N ILE A 251 14.30 4.86 3.17
CA ILE A 251 14.37 4.35 1.80
C ILE A 251 15.79 4.50 1.23
N ALA A 252 16.42 5.66 1.43
CA ALA A 252 17.80 5.88 0.97
C ALA A 252 18.81 4.96 1.69
N SER A 253 18.51 4.49 2.91
CA SER A 253 19.37 3.56 3.66
C SER A 253 19.29 2.12 3.14
N LEU A 254 18.24 1.75 2.37
CA LEU A 254 18.18 0.47 1.67
C LEU A 254 19.32 0.35 0.65
N ILE A 255 19.79 1.48 0.12
CA ILE A 255 20.79 1.53 -0.92
C ILE A 255 22.17 1.62 -0.28
N LYS A 256 22.84 0.48 -0.21
CA LYS A 256 24.23 0.39 0.30
C LYS A 256 25.18 0.69 -0.84
N ILE A 257 26.15 1.58 -0.60
CA ILE A 257 27.26 1.79 -1.53
C ILE A 257 28.03 0.47 -1.61
N LYS A 258 28.18 -0.11 -2.83
CA LYS A 258 29.17 -1.18 -3.03
C LYS A 258 30.55 -0.56 -2.80
N MET A 259 31.18 -0.87 -1.67
CA MET A 259 32.58 -0.56 -1.44
C MET A 259 33.46 -1.44 -2.34
#